data_c92869bcd644a0ed3a5304e0b1eaa7b6
#
_entry.id   c92869bcd644a0ed3a5304e0b1eaa7b6
#
_cell.length_a   1.000
_cell.length_b   1.000
_cell.length_c   1.000
_cell.angle_alpha   90.00
_cell.angle_beta   90.00
_cell.angle_gamma   90.00
#
_symmetry.space_group_name_H-M   'P 1'
#
loop_
_entity.id
_entity.type
_entity.pdbx_description
1 polymer ?
#
loop_
_entity_poly.entity_id
_entity_poly.type
_entity_poly.pdbx_seq_one_letter_code
_entity_poly.pdbx_strand_id
1 'polypeptide(L)'
;VVATAGTAAPITAGAGGTSGPVVTAGTGAVAGAAGTSVAGGGAPPAPGDVMGCGTTKLLPVPDDASALGPWPIGTRTVQIAIAGGTMTVEVWYPGKPGSEMGKPEVTYDLRDWLGTDKSKVPDKDNQLMPCKNCFRDLPIDDAHGPYPGVVFIHGTISMRVANLMANTLWASRGFVVIAADHPGMFLSDLISCPGATHIVQNLPRDITAEIKALTDHTGDFAFLGNSVDVSRIGVSGHSQGAGAAATAATQMNVQVDMPLADYGGIAPKSSTLKSTLVVSGLSDSVVNYSSDQSAYAGTNAATKRLVGMTGGDHMNVTDLCWQKNSAGKTSLEVGLQYNVCSNISAAVLLFKCGTMDGPTGTRITNYATTAALEETLHCQDRTQVFANIKTMFPAIGDFQQTP
;
A
#
# COMPACT_ATOMS: atom_id res chain seq x y z
N VAL A 1 41.44 10.50 31.18
CA VAL A 1 42.38 9.55 30.60
C VAL A 1 42.24 9.63 29.10
N VAL A 2 43.25 10.22 28.47
CA VAL A 2 43.40 10.44 27.02
C VAL A 2 43.95 9.16 26.41
N ALA A 3 43.38 8.67 25.32
CA ALA A 3 43.95 7.64 24.47
C ALA A 3 44.06 8.15 23.02
N THR A 4 45.23 8.05 22.52
CA THR A 4 45.80 8.62 21.28
C THR A 4 45.40 7.84 20.02
N ALA A 5 45.30 8.56 18.93
CA ALA A 5 45.09 8.08 17.57
C ALA A 5 46.23 7.24 17.02
N GLY A 6 45.93 6.13 16.36
CA GLY A 6 46.85 5.34 15.55
C GLY A 6 46.62 5.60 14.06
N THR A 7 47.68 6.00 13.39
CA THR A 7 47.80 6.26 11.95
C THR A 7 47.91 4.95 11.17
N ALA A 8 47.13 4.77 10.12
CA ALA A 8 47.32 3.70 9.13
C ALA A 8 48.04 4.22 7.88
N ALA A 9 49.01 3.44 7.41
CA ALA A 9 49.81 3.70 6.23
C ALA A 9 49.12 3.22 4.93
N PRO A 10 49.52 3.78 3.75
CA PRO A 10 48.85 3.49 2.48
C PRO A 10 49.41 2.22 1.81
N ILE A 11 48.51 1.46 1.17
CA ILE A 11 48.85 0.33 0.31
C ILE A 11 48.81 0.77 -1.16
N THR A 12 49.92 0.55 -1.85
CA THR A 12 50.18 0.86 -3.25
C THR A 12 49.49 -0.10 -4.22
N ALA A 13 49.06 0.45 -5.35
CA ALA A 13 48.53 -0.27 -6.50
C ALA A 13 49.61 -1.09 -7.23
N GLY A 14 49.26 -2.31 -7.59
CA GLY A 14 50.00 -3.16 -8.52
C GLY A 14 49.21 -3.41 -9.78
N ALA A 15 49.75 -2.93 -10.91
CA ALA A 15 49.24 -3.23 -12.25
C ALA A 15 49.83 -4.57 -12.75
N GLY A 16 49.01 -5.38 -13.40
CA GLY A 16 49.45 -6.59 -14.07
C GLY A 16 48.45 -6.98 -15.14
N GLY A 17 48.77 -6.64 -16.38
CA GLY A 17 47.99 -7.08 -17.54
C GLY A 17 48.46 -8.45 -18.04
N THR A 18 47.53 -9.23 -18.62
CA THR A 18 47.86 -10.22 -19.67
C THR A 18 46.72 -10.35 -20.66
N SER A 19 47.11 -10.30 -21.89
CA SER A 19 46.35 -10.38 -23.15
C SER A 19 46.06 -11.80 -23.60
N GLY A 20 44.92 -11.98 -24.34
CA GLY A 20 44.76 -12.95 -25.41
C GLY A 20 43.55 -13.90 -25.29
N PRO A 21 43.07 -14.51 -26.36
CA PRO A 21 43.20 -14.20 -27.77
C PRO A 21 41.85 -13.93 -28.50
N VAL A 22 41.99 -13.27 -29.62
CA VAL A 22 40.98 -13.03 -30.65
C VAL A 22 40.61 -14.34 -31.35
N VAL A 23 39.33 -14.61 -31.52
CA VAL A 23 38.80 -15.61 -32.46
C VAL A 23 38.04 -14.92 -33.57
N THR A 24 38.53 -15.12 -34.76
CA THR A 24 38.08 -14.58 -36.04
C THR A 24 36.73 -15.14 -36.50
N ALA A 25 35.96 -14.29 -37.12
CA ALA A 25 34.70 -14.54 -37.79
C ALA A 25 34.89 -15.50 -39.01
N GLY A 26 33.98 -16.47 -39.14
CA GLY A 26 33.78 -17.22 -40.35
C GLY A 26 32.52 -16.73 -41.07
N THR A 27 32.73 -16.19 -42.24
CA THR A 27 31.65 -15.83 -43.20
C THR A 27 31.17 -17.06 -43.92
N GLY A 28 29.89 -17.37 -43.81
CA GLY A 28 29.21 -18.34 -44.64
C GLY A 28 27.95 -17.73 -45.23
N ALA A 29 28.02 -17.28 -46.47
CA ALA A 29 26.88 -16.88 -47.26
C ALA A 29 26.12 -18.10 -47.78
N VAL A 30 24.82 -18.15 -47.56
CA VAL A 30 23.91 -19.01 -48.35
C VAL A 30 22.78 -18.13 -48.86
N ALA A 31 22.67 -18.11 -50.17
CA ALA A 31 21.66 -17.38 -50.92
C ALA A 31 20.30 -18.06 -50.93
N GLY A 32 19.28 -17.28 -50.88
CA GLY A 32 18.08 -17.37 -51.70
C GLY A 32 16.93 -18.24 -51.22
N ALA A 33 15.87 -17.56 -50.74
CA ALA A 33 14.50 -17.85 -51.20
C ALA A 33 13.64 -16.64 -50.93
N ALA A 34 13.11 -16.04 -51.99
CA ALA A 34 12.05 -15.05 -51.91
C ALA A 34 10.76 -15.74 -51.42
N GLY A 35 10.25 -15.28 -50.30
CA GLY A 35 9.00 -15.79 -49.72
C GLY A 35 8.17 -14.59 -49.23
N THR A 36 7.21 -14.25 -50.05
CA THR A 36 5.94 -13.57 -49.75
C THR A 36 5.82 -12.77 -48.44
N SER A 37 5.66 -11.45 -48.61
CA SER A 37 5.15 -10.51 -47.59
C SER A 37 3.83 -11.00 -47.01
N VAL A 38 3.84 -11.43 -45.77
CA VAL A 38 2.64 -11.52 -44.93
C VAL A 38 2.55 -10.21 -44.16
N ALA A 39 1.72 -9.31 -44.68
CA ALA A 39 1.24 -8.16 -43.91
C ALA A 39 0.32 -8.67 -42.78
N GLY A 40 0.48 -8.12 -41.59
CA GLY A 40 -0.45 -8.32 -40.50
C GLY A 40 0.17 -8.92 -39.24
N GLY A 41 1.17 -8.24 -38.64
CA GLY A 41 1.52 -8.45 -37.26
C GLY A 41 0.45 -7.83 -36.37
N GLY A 42 -0.69 -8.51 -36.23
CA GLY A 42 -1.62 -8.19 -35.15
C GLY A 42 -0.89 -8.37 -33.82
N ALA A 43 -1.08 -7.45 -32.88
CA ALA A 43 -0.65 -7.62 -31.51
C ALA A 43 -1.11 -9.01 -31.05
N PRO A 44 -0.30 -9.74 -30.22
CA PRO A 44 -0.73 -11.00 -29.68
C PRO A 44 -2.09 -10.79 -28.99
N PRO A 45 -3.05 -11.70 -29.15
CA PRO A 45 -4.35 -11.60 -28.48
C PRO A 45 -4.09 -11.37 -26.99
N ALA A 46 -4.78 -10.37 -26.43
CA ALA A 46 -4.74 -10.13 -25.00
C ALA A 46 -5.05 -11.46 -24.27
N PRO A 47 -4.32 -11.80 -23.18
CA PRO A 47 -4.64 -12.98 -22.39
C PRO A 47 -6.13 -12.91 -22.04
N GLY A 48 -6.84 -14.03 -22.22
CA GLY A 48 -8.28 -14.09 -21.96
C GLY A 48 -8.58 -13.77 -20.49
N ASP A 49 -9.81 -13.32 -20.21
CA ASP A 49 -10.27 -13.05 -18.86
C ASP A 49 -10.08 -14.24 -17.92
N VAL A 50 -9.77 -13.94 -16.66
CA VAL A 50 -9.67 -14.91 -15.56
C VAL A 50 -10.97 -14.83 -14.75
N MET A 51 -11.51 -15.97 -14.36
CA MET A 51 -12.69 -16.01 -13.48
C MET A 51 -12.28 -15.71 -12.04
N GLY A 52 -12.98 -14.76 -11.43
CA GLY A 52 -12.94 -14.48 -10.00
C GLY A 52 -14.03 -15.22 -9.23
N CYS A 53 -14.39 -14.72 -8.07
CA CYS A 53 -15.51 -15.26 -7.28
C CYS A 53 -16.85 -15.13 -8.05
N GLY A 54 -17.64 -16.20 -8.02
CA GLY A 54 -18.94 -16.21 -8.68
C GLY A 54 -18.82 -16.02 -10.20
N THR A 55 -19.43 -14.96 -10.72
CA THR A 55 -19.41 -14.61 -12.16
C THR A 55 -18.46 -13.46 -12.50
N THR A 56 -17.65 -13.00 -11.53
CA THR A 56 -16.72 -11.88 -11.73
C THR A 56 -15.64 -12.24 -12.76
N LYS A 57 -15.46 -11.38 -13.74
CA LYS A 57 -14.36 -11.45 -14.71
C LYS A 57 -13.26 -10.50 -14.32
N LEU A 58 -12.02 -10.94 -14.46
CA LEU A 58 -10.83 -10.18 -14.14
C LEU A 58 -9.82 -10.25 -15.28
N LEU A 59 -9.02 -9.22 -15.44
CA LEU A 59 -7.80 -9.32 -16.25
C LEU A 59 -6.77 -10.19 -15.51
N PRO A 60 -5.93 -10.95 -16.23
CA PRO A 60 -4.86 -11.73 -15.61
C PRO A 60 -3.85 -10.81 -14.92
N VAL A 61 -3.55 -11.13 -13.67
CA VAL A 61 -2.59 -10.39 -12.85
C VAL A 61 -1.23 -11.11 -12.82
N PRO A 62 -0.12 -10.38 -12.61
CA PRO A 62 1.20 -11.01 -12.43
C PRO A 62 1.23 -11.98 -11.25
N ASP A 63 2.04 -13.06 -11.36
CA ASP A 63 2.25 -14.03 -10.28
C ASP A 63 2.90 -13.41 -9.05
N ASP A 64 3.82 -12.46 -9.23
CA ASP A 64 4.37 -11.66 -8.12
C ASP A 64 3.26 -10.75 -7.56
N ALA A 65 2.76 -11.07 -6.39
CA ALA A 65 1.71 -10.32 -5.73
C ALA A 65 2.12 -8.88 -5.32
N SER A 66 3.43 -8.55 -5.37
CA SER A 66 3.92 -7.18 -5.17
C SER A 66 4.06 -6.37 -6.47
N ALA A 67 3.80 -6.97 -7.62
CA ALA A 67 3.84 -6.29 -8.91
C ALA A 67 2.48 -5.65 -9.25
N LEU A 68 2.49 -4.44 -9.84
CA LEU A 68 1.27 -3.79 -10.31
C LEU A 68 0.47 -4.69 -11.25
N GLY A 69 -0.83 -4.64 -11.13
CA GLY A 69 -1.77 -5.33 -12.00
C GLY A 69 -1.95 -4.63 -13.36
N PRO A 70 -2.84 -5.17 -14.20
CA PRO A 70 -3.03 -4.71 -15.58
C PRO A 70 -3.85 -3.43 -15.72
N TRP A 71 -4.59 -3.01 -14.68
CA TRP A 71 -5.42 -1.83 -14.78
C TRP A 71 -4.63 -0.53 -14.55
N PRO A 72 -4.83 0.51 -15.38
CA PRO A 72 -4.50 1.87 -14.99
C PRO A 72 -5.38 2.24 -13.78
N ILE A 73 -4.85 3.04 -12.87
CA ILE A 73 -5.52 3.36 -11.62
C ILE A 73 -6.24 4.70 -11.79
N GLY A 74 -7.58 4.67 -11.74
CA GLY A 74 -8.36 5.88 -11.57
C GLY A 74 -8.31 6.34 -10.12
N THR A 75 -8.26 7.65 -9.87
CA THR A 75 -8.32 8.17 -8.52
C THR A 75 -9.17 9.42 -8.41
N ARG A 76 -9.91 9.55 -7.28
CA ARG A 76 -10.72 10.72 -6.93
C ARG A 76 -10.57 11.07 -5.46
N THR A 77 -10.49 12.36 -5.17
CA THR A 77 -10.66 12.87 -3.81
C THR A 77 -12.12 13.27 -3.62
N VAL A 78 -12.78 12.70 -2.64
CA VAL A 78 -14.22 12.87 -2.38
C VAL A 78 -14.43 13.22 -0.91
N GLN A 79 -15.67 13.58 -0.55
CA GLN A 79 -16.05 13.92 0.82
C GLN A 79 -17.13 12.97 1.34
N ILE A 80 -16.98 12.51 2.57
CA ILE A 80 -18.01 11.79 3.31
C ILE A 80 -18.53 12.67 4.45
N ALA A 81 -19.83 12.90 4.49
CA ALA A 81 -20.47 13.59 5.61
C ALA A 81 -20.46 12.69 6.84
N ILE A 82 -20.01 13.23 7.97
CA ILE A 82 -20.02 12.58 9.28
C ILE A 82 -20.63 13.50 10.33
N ALA A 83 -20.97 12.97 11.50
CA ALA A 83 -21.44 13.82 12.59
C ALA A 83 -20.33 14.82 13.00
N GLY A 84 -20.64 16.10 12.86
CA GLY A 84 -19.73 17.20 13.21
C GLY A 84 -18.94 17.78 12.03
N GLY A 85 -19.06 17.25 10.80
CA GLY A 85 -18.37 17.80 9.65
C GLY A 85 -18.26 16.85 8.46
N THR A 86 -17.13 16.89 7.80
CA THR A 86 -16.81 16.03 6.66
C THR A 86 -15.45 15.36 6.85
N MET A 87 -15.27 14.23 6.17
CA MET A 87 -14.04 13.48 6.11
C MET A 87 -13.57 13.42 4.65
N THR A 88 -12.33 13.79 4.40
CA THR A 88 -11.73 13.71 3.07
C THR A 88 -11.25 12.29 2.79
N VAL A 89 -11.67 11.75 1.68
CA VAL A 89 -11.39 10.36 1.27
C VAL A 89 -10.74 10.36 -0.09
N GLU A 90 -9.73 9.53 -0.26
CA GLU A 90 -9.20 9.19 -1.59
C GLU A 90 -9.75 7.84 -2.00
N VAL A 91 -10.20 7.75 -3.25
CA VAL A 91 -10.69 6.52 -3.87
C VAL A 91 -9.77 6.14 -5.00
N TRP A 92 -9.20 4.94 -4.96
CA TRP A 92 -8.45 4.33 -6.08
C TRP A 92 -9.25 3.16 -6.64
N TYR A 93 -9.30 3.04 -7.96
CA TYR A 93 -10.13 2.04 -8.61
C TYR A 93 -9.56 1.60 -9.95
N PRO A 94 -9.93 0.41 -10.45
CA PRO A 94 -9.57 -0.05 -11.78
C PRO A 94 -10.12 0.90 -12.85
N GLY A 95 -9.23 1.65 -13.49
CA GLY A 95 -9.58 2.50 -14.62
C GLY A 95 -9.73 1.69 -15.90
N LYS A 96 -10.56 2.14 -16.81
CA LYS A 96 -10.73 1.50 -18.11
C LYS A 96 -9.40 1.54 -18.90
N PRO A 97 -8.87 0.37 -19.30
CA PRO A 97 -7.62 0.31 -20.06
C PRO A 97 -7.64 1.19 -21.30
N GLY A 98 -6.57 1.96 -21.52
CA GLY A 98 -6.43 2.92 -22.62
C GLY A 98 -6.98 4.32 -22.32
N SER A 99 -7.76 4.51 -21.25
CA SER A 99 -8.29 5.84 -20.89
C SER A 99 -7.25 6.75 -20.21
N GLU A 100 -6.12 6.21 -19.82
CA GLU A 100 -4.98 6.90 -19.23
C GLU A 100 -4.09 7.61 -20.26
N MET A 101 -4.21 7.24 -21.52
CA MET A 101 -3.32 7.75 -22.58
C MET A 101 -3.33 9.28 -22.65
N GLY A 102 -2.14 9.88 -22.57
CA GLY A 102 -1.94 11.33 -22.65
C GLY A 102 -2.30 12.09 -21.36
N LYS A 103 -2.69 11.40 -20.29
CA LYS A 103 -2.95 12.03 -18.98
C LYS A 103 -1.68 12.04 -18.11
N PRO A 104 -1.47 13.09 -17.30
CA PRO A 104 -0.38 13.09 -16.32
C PRO A 104 -0.69 12.14 -15.16
N GLU A 105 0.36 11.49 -14.65
CA GLU A 105 0.25 10.76 -13.39
C GLU A 105 0.03 11.70 -12.20
N VAL A 106 -0.70 11.21 -11.21
CA VAL A 106 -0.99 11.94 -9.98
C VAL A 106 0.24 11.96 -9.08
N THR A 107 0.47 13.08 -8.44
CA THR A 107 1.44 13.24 -7.35
C THR A 107 0.74 13.90 -6.19
N TYR A 108 0.87 13.31 -4.99
CA TYR A 108 0.39 13.92 -3.75
C TYR A 108 1.49 14.77 -3.13
N ASP A 109 1.09 15.85 -2.48
CA ASP A 109 2.00 16.84 -1.89
C ASP A 109 1.81 16.85 -0.37
N LEU A 110 2.87 16.64 0.40
CA LEU A 110 2.81 16.67 1.87
C LEU A 110 2.16 17.97 2.40
N ARG A 111 2.35 19.08 1.69
CA ARG A 111 1.81 20.39 2.07
C ARG A 111 0.28 20.42 2.13
N ASP A 112 -0.42 19.49 1.47
CA ASP A 112 -1.89 19.40 1.51
C ASP A 112 -2.40 19.10 2.93
N TRP A 113 -1.55 18.55 3.81
CA TRP A 113 -1.87 18.25 5.20
C TRP A 113 -1.33 19.28 6.21
N LEU A 114 -0.73 20.39 5.76
CA LEU A 114 -0.09 21.36 6.66
C LEU A 114 -0.91 22.64 6.87
N GLY A 115 -2.13 22.70 6.31
CA GLY A 115 -2.95 23.91 6.38
C GLY A 115 -2.23 25.13 5.81
N THR A 116 -2.29 26.30 6.48
CA THR A 116 -1.56 27.49 6.04
C THR A 116 -0.04 27.39 6.24
N ASP A 117 0.43 26.45 7.07
CA ASP A 117 1.87 26.21 7.29
C ASP A 117 2.55 25.60 6.07
N LYS A 118 1.79 25.19 5.07
CA LYS A 118 2.33 24.74 3.76
C LYS A 118 3.31 25.74 3.14
N SER A 119 3.10 27.04 3.37
CA SER A 119 3.99 28.09 2.88
C SER A 119 5.37 28.14 3.53
N LYS A 120 5.55 27.45 4.66
CA LYS A 120 6.85 27.33 5.32
C LYS A 120 7.78 26.35 4.59
N VAL A 121 7.23 25.40 3.84
CA VAL A 121 7.99 24.37 3.14
C VAL A 121 8.21 24.79 1.68
N PRO A 122 9.45 25.16 1.28
CA PRO A 122 9.74 25.56 -0.10
C PRO A 122 9.71 24.35 -1.05
N ASP A 123 9.43 24.59 -2.33
CA ASP A 123 9.29 23.53 -3.35
C ASP A 123 10.49 22.57 -3.41
N LYS A 124 11.71 23.10 -3.28
CA LYS A 124 12.95 22.31 -3.35
C LYS A 124 13.10 21.28 -2.21
N ASP A 125 12.41 21.49 -1.08
CA ASP A 125 12.51 20.64 0.11
C ASP A 125 11.18 19.91 0.41
N ASN A 126 10.17 20.12 -0.44
CA ASN A 126 8.87 19.47 -0.28
C ASN A 126 8.95 17.96 -0.51
N GLN A 127 8.09 17.24 0.20
CA GLN A 127 7.89 15.81 0.00
C GLN A 127 6.77 15.59 -1.00
N LEU A 128 7.13 15.13 -2.19
CA LEU A 128 6.19 14.67 -3.21
C LEU A 128 6.07 13.15 -3.16
N MET A 129 4.85 12.66 -3.27
CA MET A 129 4.52 11.24 -3.27
C MET A 129 3.91 10.87 -4.63
N PRO A 130 4.72 10.44 -5.62
CA PRO A 130 4.23 10.07 -6.94
C PRO A 130 3.39 8.79 -6.86
N CYS A 131 2.23 8.84 -7.49
CA CYS A 131 1.32 7.71 -7.64
C CYS A 131 1.52 7.10 -9.02
N LYS A 132 2.32 6.05 -9.10
CA LYS A 132 2.65 5.39 -10.35
C LYS A 132 1.42 4.73 -10.99
N ASN A 133 1.23 4.96 -12.29
CA ASN A 133 0.08 4.47 -13.06
C ASN A 133 -1.29 4.95 -12.53
N CYS A 134 -1.31 6.11 -11.84
CA CYS A 134 -2.53 6.73 -11.30
C CYS A 134 -2.89 7.99 -12.07
N PHE A 135 -4.18 8.14 -12.37
CA PHE A 135 -4.67 9.25 -13.17
C PHE A 135 -5.99 9.77 -12.59
N ARG A 136 -6.18 11.08 -12.55
CA ARG A 136 -7.43 11.66 -12.05
C ARG A 136 -8.59 11.34 -12.99
N ASP A 137 -9.71 10.98 -12.37
CA ASP A 137 -11.02 10.86 -13.01
C ASP A 137 -11.05 9.95 -14.25
N LEU A 138 -10.33 8.82 -14.25
CA LEU A 138 -10.54 7.83 -15.27
C LEU A 138 -11.97 7.28 -15.19
N PRO A 139 -12.59 6.92 -16.33
CA PRO A 139 -13.77 6.07 -16.29
C PRO A 139 -13.39 4.74 -15.63
N ILE A 140 -14.25 4.24 -14.73
CA ILE A 140 -14.06 2.91 -14.17
C ILE A 140 -14.18 1.84 -15.26
N ASP A 141 -13.43 0.76 -15.17
CA ASP A 141 -13.55 -0.36 -16.09
C ASP A 141 -14.83 -1.15 -15.76
N ASP A 142 -15.80 -1.11 -16.67
CA ASP A 142 -17.10 -1.78 -16.59
C ASP A 142 -17.16 -3.08 -17.40
N ALA A 143 -16.10 -3.39 -18.15
CA ALA A 143 -15.99 -4.66 -18.88
C ALA A 143 -15.66 -5.85 -17.97
N HIS A 144 -15.07 -5.57 -16.84
CA HIS A 144 -14.69 -6.53 -15.79
C HIS A 144 -15.37 -6.16 -14.47
N GLY A 145 -15.14 -6.95 -13.42
CA GLY A 145 -15.79 -6.75 -12.12
C GLY A 145 -17.13 -7.51 -11.99
N PRO A 146 -18.03 -7.15 -11.07
CA PRO A 146 -17.85 -6.05 -10.11
C PRO A 146 -16.71 -6.32 -9.13
N TYR A 147 -16.03 -5.24 -8.72
CA TYR A 147 -14.80 -5.28 -7.93
C TYR A 147 -15.08 -5.29 -6.42
N PRO A 148 -14.39 -6.12 -5.63
CA PRO A 148 -14.47 -6.02 -4.17
C PRO A 148 -13.99 -4.66 -3.67
N GLY A 149 -14.57 -4.20 -2.53
CA GLY A 149 -14.14 -3.00 -1.85
C GLY A 149 -13.06 -3.26 -0.80
N VAL A 150 -12.14 -2.33 -0.62
CA VAL A 150 -11.15 -2.34 0.48
C VAL A 150 -11.14 -1.00 1.18
N VAL A 151 -11.26 -1.00 2.51
CA VAL A 151 -11.12 0.19 3.35
C VAL A 151 -9.76 0.14 4.04
N PHE A 152 -8.94 1.18 3.85
CA PHE A 152 -7.66 1.32 4.52
C PHE A 152 -7.71 2.44 5.56
N ILE A 153 -7.31 2.13 6.81
CA ILE A 153 -7.36 3.04 7.96
C ILE A 153 -5.93 3.38 8.38
N HIS A 154 -5.54 4.64 8.26
CA HIS A 154 -4.18 5.08 8.66
C HIS A 154 -3.97 5.05 10.17
N GLY A 155 -2.72 5.11 10.62
CA GLY A 155 -2.35 5.20 12.04
C GLY A 155 -2.45 6.62 12.62
N THR A 156 -2.17 6.75 13.91
CA THR A 156 -2.12 8.03 14.62
C THR A 156 -1.08 8.97 14.00
N ILE A 157 -1.41 10.25 13.84
CA ILE A 157 -0.54 11.26 13.19
C ILE A 157 -0.12 10.84 11.77
N SER A 158 -1.04 10.26 11.01
CA SER A 158 -0.78 9.81 9.65
C SER A 158 -1.81 10.40 8.68
N MET A 159 -1.94 9.88 7.48
CA MET A 159 -2.77 10.44 6.43
C MET A 159 -3.26 9.34 5.48
N ARG A 160 -4.32 9.65 4.71
CA ARG A 160 -4.96 8.72 3.75
C ARG A 160 -3.99 8.12 2.71
N VAL A 161 -2.84 8.74 2.47
CA VAL A 161 -1.82 8.26 1.50
C VAL A 161 -0.59 7.62 2.16
N ALA A 162 -0.62 7.31 3.45
CA ALA A 162 0.52 6.73 4.17
C ALA A 162 0.95 5.34 3.65
N ASN A 163 0.02 4.60 3.07
CA ASN A 163 0.24 3.31 2.41
C ASN A 163 -0.16 3.40 0.93
N LEU A 164 0.26 4.46 0.25
CA LEU A 164 -0.09 4.74 -1.14
C LEU A 164 0.24 3.57 -2.07
N MET A 165 1.39 2.93 -1.88
CA MET A 165 1.82 1.81 -2.71
C MET A 165 0.91 0.58 -2.54
N ALA A 166 0.49 0.26 -1.32
CA ALA A 166 -0.45 -0.84 -1.09
C ALA A 166 -1.82 -0.54 -1.72
N ASN A 167 -2.36 0.65 -1.44
CA ASN A 167 -3.69 1.05 -1.92
C ASN A 167 -3.76 1.06 -3.45
N THR A 168 -2.72 1.57 -4.10
CA THR A 168 -2.65 1.63 -5.58
C THR A 168 -2.33 0.28 -6.20
N LEU A 169 -1.52 -0.54 -5.54
CA LEU A 169 -1.28 -1.92 -5.97
C LEU A 169 -2.60 -2.70 -5.99
N TRP A 170 -3.38 -2.65 -4.93
CA TRP A 170 -4.68 -3.33 -4.88
C TRP A 170 -5.63 -2.82 -5.96
N ALA A 171 -5.71 -1.48 -6.15
CA ALA A 171 -6.55 -0.92 -7.20
C ALA A 171 -6.13 -1.38 -8.60
N SER A 172 -4.82 -1.45 -8.89
CA SER A 172 -4.30 -1.96 -10.17
C SER A 172 -4.60 -3.44 -10.41
N ARG A 173 -5.00 -4.16 -9.38
CA ARG A 173 -5.27 -5.60 -9.40
C ARG A 173 -6.75 -5.95 -9.23
N GLY A 174 -7.63 -4.97 -9.42
CA GLY A 174 -9.07 -5.21 -9.48
C GLY A 174 -9.80 -5.01 -8.14
N PHE A 175 -9.37 -4.07 -7.32
CA PHE A 175 -10.09 -3.67 -6.11
C PHE A 175 -10.48 -2.19 -6.18
N VAL A 176 -11.62 -1.83 -5.57
CA VAL A 176 -11.94 -0.43 -5.27
C VAL A 176 -11.47 -0.14 -3.86
N VAL A 177 -10.49 0.73 -3.72
CA VAL A 177 -9.83 1.03 -2.44
C VAL A 177 -10.19 2.43 -1.99
N ILE A 178 -10.55 2.59 -0.73
CA ILE A 178 -10.77 3.90 -0.12
C ILE A 178 -9.91 4.06 1.13
N ALA A 179 -9.42 5.27 1.35
CA ALA A 179 -8.76 5.66 2.59
C ALA A 179 -9.12 7.10 2.93
N ALA A 180 -9.41 7.36 4.19
CA ALA A 180 -9.79 8.67 4.70
C ALA A 180 -8.70 9.34 5.52
N ASP A 181 -8.75 10.68 5.60
CA ASP A 181 -8.13 11.42 6.71
C ASP A 181 -9.13 11.42 7.87
N HIS A 182 -8.93 10.54 8.85
CA HIS A 182 -9.84 10.39 9.99
C HIS A 182 -9.75 11.59 10.94
N PRO A 183 -10.82 12.40 11.09
CA PRO A 183 -10.79 13.58 11.95
C PRO A 183 -10.45 13.24 13.41
N GLY A 184 -9.61 14.08 14.01
CA GLY A 184 -9.08 13.87 15.36
C GLY A 184 -7.96 12.83 15.47
N MET A 185 -7.56 12.18 14.36
CA MET A 185 -6.45 11.21 14.32
C MET A 185 -5.40 11.53 13.24
N PHE A 186 -5.81 12.18 12.15
CA PHE A 186 -4.87 12.43 11.04
C PHE A 186 -3.83 13.52 11.36
N LEU A 187 -2.82 13.63 10.53
CA LEU A 187 -1.62 14.44 10.72
C LEU A 187 -1.97 15.87 11.15
N SER A 188 -2.76 16.59 10.36
CA SER A 188 -3.05 18.02 10.59
C SER A 188 -3.70 18.29 11.94
N ASP A 189 -4.60 17.41 12.39
CA ASP A 189 -5.30 17.58 13.66
C ASP A 189 -4.36 17.35 14.85
N LEU A 190 -3.59 16.27 14.84
CA LEU A 190 -2.77 15.89 15.99
C LEU A 190 -1.48 16.70 16.14
N ILE A 191 -0.91 17.19 15.04
CA ILE A 191 0.23 18.13 15.12
C ILE A 191 -0.23 19.60 15.20
N SER A 192 -1.53 19.82 15.35
CA SER A 192 -2.14 21.14 15.55
C SER A 192 -1.78 22.13 14.44
N CYS A 193 -2.04 21.73 13.20
CA CYS A 193 -1.87 22.61 12.05
C CYS A 193 -2.94 23.72 12.02
N PRO A 194 -2.64 24.88 11.45
CA PRO A 194 -3.66 25.88 11.19
C PRO A 194 -4.75 25.32 10.26
N GLY A 195 -6.00 25.33 10.71
CA GLY A 195 -7.13 24.77 9.98
C GLY A 195 -7.44 23.30 10.31
N ALA A 196 -6.84 22.77 11.39
CA ALA A 196 -7.23 21.48 11.96
C ALA A 196 -8.75 21.39 12.21
N THR A 197 -9.32 20.21 12.06
CA THR A 197 -10.79 20.04 12.04
C THR A 197 -11.45 20.25 13.41
N HIS A 198 -10.71 20.05 14.50
CA HIS A 198 -11.22 20.04 15.88
C HIS A 198 -12.37 19.05 16.13
N ILE A 199 -12.57 18.10 15.23
CA ILE A 199 -13.56 17.04 15.38
C ILE A 199 -12.97 15.96 16.30
N VAL A 200 -13.77 15.51 17.28
CA VAL A 200 -13.36 14.42 18.17
C VAL A 200 -13.26 13.12 17.40
N GLN A 201 -12.15 12.43 17.58
CA GLN A 201 -11.88 11.12 16.98
C GLN A 201 -13.01 10.12 17.27
N ASN A 202 -13.48 9.44 16.23
CA ASN A 202 -14.46 8.37 16.35
C ASN A 202 -14.32 7.39 15.17
N LEU A 203 -13.32 6.52 15.22
CA LEU A 203 -13.03 5.56 14.16
C LEU A 203 -14.22 4.63 13.82
N PRO A 204 -14.98 4.08 14.79
CA PRO A 204 -16.15 3.28 14.45
C PRO A 204 -17.19 4.03 13.60
N ARG A 205 -17.45 5.30 13.90
CA ARG A 205 -18.34 6.17 13.09
C ARG A 205 -17.77 6.35 11.68
N ASP A 206 -16.50 6.68 11.59
CA ASP A 206 -15.83 7.02 10.32
C ASP A 206 -15.81 5.82 9.38
N ILE A 207 -15.36 4.67 9.87
CA ILE A 207 -15.29 3.43 9.07
C ILE A 207 -16.68 2.94 8.66
N THR A 208 -17.67 3.06 9.53
CA THR A 208 -19.07 2.75 9.16
C THR A 208 -19.54 3.65 8.02
N ALA A 209 -19.17 4.93 8.04
CA ALA A 209 -19.49 5.87 6.96
C ALA A 209 -18.75 5.51 5.65
N GLU A 210 -17.50 5.08 5.72
CA GLU A 210 -16.72 4.63 4.57
C GLU A 210 -17.33 3.37 3.93
N ILE A 211 -17.61 2.34 4.73
CA ILE A 211 -18.25 1.10 4.24
C ILE A 211 -19.62 1.42 3.63
N LYS A 212 -20.40 2.28 4.29
CA LYS A 212 -21.69 2.72 3.76
C LYS A 212 -21.55 3.46 2.42
N ALA A 213 -20.57 4.34 2.28
CA ALA A 213 -20.32 5.06 1.02
C ALA A 213 -19.95 4.10 -0.11
N LEU A 214 -19.11 3.07 0.18
CA LEU A 214 -18.77 2.00 -0.75
C LEU A 214 -19.96 1.13 -1.14
N THR A 215 -20.99 1.01 -0.30
CA THR A 215 -22.16 0.13 -0.56
C THR A 215 -23.33 0.87 -1.17
N ASP A 216 -23.52 2.14 -0.85
CA ASP A 216 -24.69 2.90 -1.29
C ASP A 216 -24.49 3.58 -2.65
N HIS A 217 -23.25 3.86 -3.05
CA HIS A 217 -22.86 4.55 -4.30
C HIS A 217 -23.63 5.86 -4.53
N THR A 218 -23.80 6.66 -3.46
CA THR A 218 -24.53 7.93 -3.51
C THR A 218 -23.58 9.13 -3.39
N GLY A 219 -24.04 10.33 -3.73
CA GLY A 219 -23.24 11.55 -3.66
C GLY A 219 -21.97 11.45 -4.50
N ASP A 220 -20.84 11.76 -3.90
CA ASP A 220 -19.53 11.73 -4.56
C ASP A 220 -19.07 10.32 -4.98
N PHE A 221 -19.72 9.26 -4.46
CA PHE A 221 -19.46 7.87 -4.82
C PHE A 221 -20.32 7.34 -5.98
N ALA A 222 -21.26 8.14 -6.48
CA ALA A 222 -22.17 7.72 -7.56
C ALA A 222 -21.45 7.26 -8.85
N PHE A 223 -20.22 7.73 -9.08
CA PHE A 223 -19.41 7.32 -10.23
C PHE A 223 -19.03 5.82 -10.22
N LEU A 224 -19.07 5.17 -9.05
CA LEU A 224 -18.79 3.73 -8.92
C LEU A 224 -19.90 2.88 -9.52
N GLY A 225 -21.14 3.39 -9.58
CA GLY A 225 -22.29 2.69 -10.18
C GLY A 225 -22.42 1.26 -9.65
N ASN A 226 -22.54 0.31 -10.57
CA ASN A 226 -22.63 -1.13 -10.26
C ASN A 226 -21.27 -1.84 -10.29
N SER A 227 -20.16 -1.09 -10.31
CA SER A 227 -18.82 -1.67 -10.47
C SER A 227 -18.22 -2.18 -9.14
N VAL A 228 -18.87 -1.99 -8.00
CA VAL A 228 -18.44 -2.50 -6.70
C VAL A 228 -19.29 -3.70 -6.27
N ASP A 229 -18.62 -4.79 -5.87
CA ASP A 229 -19.30 -5.90 -5.20
C ASP A 229 -19.40 -5.64 -3.70
N VAL A 230 -20.55 -5.13 -3.31
CA VAL A 230 -20.85 -4.76 -1.92
C VAL A 230 -20.91 -5.96 -0.96
N SER A 231 -20.91 -7.19 -1.48
CA SER A 231 -20.92 -8.41 -0.67
C SER A 231 -19.53 -8.88 -0.25
N ARG A 232 -18.46 -8.28 -0.82
CA ARG A 232 -17.05 -8.66 -0.62
C ARG A 232 -16.22 -7.45 -0.27
N ILE A 233 -15.99 -7.27 1.03
CA ILE A 233 -15.22 -6.14 1.57
C ILE A 233 -14.01 -6.67 2.34
N GLY A 234 -12.86 -6.04 2.13
CA GLY A 234 -11.67 -6.14 2.95
C GLY A 234 -11.47 -4.88 3.78
N VAL A 235 -10.89 -5.03 4.95
CA VAL A 235 -10.43 -3.92 5.78
C VAL A 235 -8.95 -4.11 6.09
N SER A 236 -8.21 -3.02 6.15
CA SER A 236 -6.81 -3.01 6.57
C SER A 236 -6.53 -1.73 7.33
N GLY A 237 -5.53 -1.73 8.17
CA GLY A 237 -5.13 -0.50 8.82
C GLY A 237 -3.78 -0.64 9.51
N HIS A 238 -3.17 0.50 9.80
CA HIS A 238 -1.88 0.59 10.47
C HIS A 238 -2.03 1.08 11.91
N SER A 239 -1.32 0.48 12.86
CA SER A 239 -1.26 0.95 14.25
C SER A 239 -2.67 1.07 14.88
N GLN A 240 -3.08 2.25 15.35
CA GLN A 240 -4.44 2.49 15.83
C GLN A 240 -5.50 2.17 14.76
N GLY A 241 -5.17 2.37 13.48
CA GLY A 241 -6.03 1.96 12.36
C GLY A 241 -6.16 0.44 12.22
N ALA A 242 -5.15 -0.33 12.62
CA ALA A 242 -5.20 -1.79 12.64
C ALA A 242 -6.21 -2.30 13.67
N GLY A 243 -6.17 -1.77 14.90
CA GLY A 243 -7.19 -2.09 15.92
C GLY A 243 -8.60 -1.68 15.50
N ALA A 244 -8.72 -0.57 14.75
CA ALA A 244 -10.00 -0.14 14.20
C ALA A 244 -10.48 -1.05 13.07
N ALA A 245 -9.61 -1.54 12.19
CA ALA A 245 -9.91 -2.53 11.15
C ALA A 245 -10.41 -3.84 11.79
N ALA A 246 -9.74 -4.34 12.83
CA ALA A 246 -10.18 -5.51 13.57
C ALA A 246 -11.61 -5.34 14.15
N THR A 247 -11.95 -4.14 14.60
CA THR A 247 -13.31 -3.81 15.05
C THR A 247 -14.28 -3.77 13.86
N ALA A 248 -13.87 -3.18 12.74
CA ALA A 248 -14.66 -3.09 11.51
C ALA A 248 -14.94 -4.46 10.89
N ALA A 249 -14.10 -5.46 11.15
CA ALA A 249 -14.31 -6.84 10.70
C ALA A 249 -15.64 -7.46 11.21
N THR A 250 -16.26 -6.86 12.23
CA THR A 250 -17.59 -7.27 12.71
C THR A 250 -18.73 -6.78 11.81
N GLN A 251 -18.48 -5.86 10.89
CA GLN A 251 -19.49 -5.33 10.00
C GLN A 251 -19.87 -6.35 8.92
N MET A 252 -21.10 -6.24 8.45
CA MET A 252 -21.63 -7.13 7.42
C MET A 252 -20.77 -7.03 6.16
N ASN A 253 -20.54 -8.17 5.50
CA ASN A 253 -19.79 -8.31 4.25
C ASN A 253 -18.27 -8.11 4.35
N VAL A 254 -17.72 -7.79 5.51
CA VAL A 254 -16.26 -7.82 5.72
C VAL A 254 -15.81 -9.29 5.80
N GLN A 255 -14.97 -9.69 4.85
CA GLN A 255 -14.48 -11.06 4.70
C GLN A 255 -12.98 -11.20 4.96
N VAL A 256 -12.23 -10.10 4.85
CA VAL A 256 -10.78 -10.05 5.08
C VAL A 256 -10.46 -8.93 6.04
N ASP A 257 -9.63 -9.20 7.04
CA ASP A 257 -9.02 -8.20 7.91
C ASP A 257 -7.50 -8.32 7.90
N MET A 258 -6.82 -7.18 7.71
CA MET A 258 -5.36 -7.14 7.57
C MET A 258 -4.76 -6.08 8.51
N PRO A 259 -4.61 -6.38 9.81
CA PRO A 259 -3.94 -5.50 10.77
C PRO A 259 -2.45 -5.38 10.45
N LEU A 260 -1.94 -4.15 10.38
CA LEU A 260 -0.54 -3.81 10.17
C LEU A 260 0.02 -3.14 11.42
N ALA A 261 0.98 -3.76 12.13
CA ALA A 261 1.52 -3.30 13.40
C ALA A 261 0.38 -2.99 14.40
N ASP A 262 -0.37 -4.02 14.80
CA ASP A 262 -1.67 -3.91 15.47
C ASP A 262 -1.59 -3.26 16.87
N TYR A 263 -2.30 -2.15 17.00
CA TYR A 263 -2.40 -1.44 18.28
C TYR A 263 -3.36 -2.13 19.26
N GLY A 264 -2.80 -2.75 20.29
CA GLY A 264 -3.55 -3.31 21.40
C GLY A 264 -3.90 -4.79 21.26
N GLY A 265 -3.47 -5.48 20.21
CA GLY A 265 -3.70 -6.92 20.05
C GLY A 265 -5.17 -7.30 19.88
N ILE A 266 -5.94 -6.44 19.23
CA ILE A 266 -7.38 -6.64 19.03
C ILE A 266 -7.58 -7.75 18.00
N ALA A 267 -8.06 -8.89 18.44
CA ALA A 267 -8.35 -10.01 17.57
C ALA A 267 -9.66 -9.79 16.80
N PRO A 268 -9.64 -9.76 15.46
CA PRO A 268 -10.86 -9.63 14.67
C PRO A 268 -11.76 -10.86 14.83
N LYS A 269 -13.06 -10.64 15.03
CA LYS A 269 -14.05 -11.72 15.22
C LYS A 269 -15.34 -11.38 14.51
N SER A 270 -15.73 -12.21 13.53
CA SER A 270 -17.00 -12.05 12.82
C SER A 270 -17.44 -13.38 12.20
N SER A 271 -18.74 -13.55 12.01
CA SER A 271 -19.29 -14.70 11.27
C SER A 271 -19.05 -14.64 9.76
N THR A 272 -18.74 -13.48 9.21
CA THR A 272 -18.45 -13.27 7.78
C THR A 272 -16.96 -13.29 7.47
N LEU A 273 -16.10 -13.19 8.48
CA LEU A 273 -14.66 -13.12 8.33
C LEU A 273 -14.09 -14.48 7.87
N LYS A 274 -13.48 -14.48 6.70
CA LYS A 274 -12.86 -15.66 6.09
C LYS A 274 -11.35 -15.70 6.32
N SER A 275 -10.70 -14.53 6.26
CA SER A 275 -9.24 -14.43 6.33
C SER A 275 -8.80 -13.30 7.26
N THR A 276 -7.76 -13.56 8.05
CA THR A 276 -7.00 -12.55 8.79
C THR A 276 -5.53 -12.68 8.44
N LEU A 277 -4.89 -11.56 8.08
CA LEU A 277 -3.45 -11.47 7.88
C LEU A 277 -2.87 -10.35 8.73
N VAL A 278 -2.10 -10.71 9.76
CA VAL A 278 -1.36 -9.75 10.58
C VAL A 278 0.05 -9.59 10.04
N VAL A 279 0.52 -8.35 9.84
CA VAL A 279 1.89 -8.04 9.38
C VAL A 279 2.52 -7.02 10.31
N SER A 280 3.73 -7.31 10.82
CA SER A 280 4.41 -6.41 11.76
C SER A 280 5.93 -6.55 11.73
N GLY A 281 6.62 -5.57 12.32
CA GLY A 281 8.05 -5.65 12.60
C GLY A 281 8.32 -6.44 13.89
N LEU A 282 9.32 -7.35 13.86
CA LEU A 282 9.74 -8.07 15.06
C LEU A 282 10.39 -7.17 16.12
N SER A 283 10.86 -5.99 15.70
CA SER A 283 11.50 -5.00 16.58
C SER A 283 10.63 -3.75 16.78
N ASP A 284 9.30 -3.88 16.59
CA ASP A 284 8.39 -2.75 16.77
C ASP A 284 8.54 -2.17 18.18
N SER A 285 8.97 -0.90 18.22
CA SER A 285 9.27 -0.18 19.47
C SER A 285 8.10 0.70 19.95
N VAL A 286 7.00 0.73 19.20
CA VAL A 286 5.76 1.45 19.54
C VAL A 286 4.70 0.47 20.02
N VAL A 287 4.49 -0.61 19.27
CA VAL A 287 3.57 -1.69 19.59
C VAL A 287 4.35 -3.00 19.69
N ASN A 288 4.31 -3.62 20.86
CA ASN A 288 5.05 -4.86 21.06
C ASN A 288 4.52 -5.97 20.13
N TYR A 289 5.41 -6.68 19.45
CA TYR A 289 5.07 -7.78 18.53
C TYR A 289 4.14 -8.84 19.16
N SER A 290 4.17 -9.00 20.50
CA SER A 290 3.23 -9.87 21.21
C SER A 290 1.76 -9.44 21.07
N SER A 291 1.48 -8.17 20.75
CA SER A 291 0.13 -7.71 20.43
C SER A 291 -0.34 -8.30 19.10
N ASP A 292 0.53 -8.29 18.09
CA ASP A 292 0.24 -8.90 16.78
C ASP A 292 0.04 -10.41 16.90
N GLN A 293 0.85 -11.09 17.72
CA GLN A 293 0.66 -12.51 18.04
C GLN A 293 -0.68 -12.77 18.73
N SER A 294 -1.12 -11.86 19.60
CA SER A 294 -2.41 -11.96 20.29
C SER A 294 -3.58 -11.77 19.33
N ALA A 295 -3.49 -10.80 18.40
CA ALA A 295 -4.48 -10.61 17.36
C ALA A 295 -4.59 -11.84 16.45
N TYR A 296 -3.46 -12.39 16.00
CA TYR A 296 -3.39 -13.63 15.21
C TYR A 296 -3.99 -14.83 15.96
N ALA A 297 -3.60 -15.03 17.21
CA ALA A 297 -4.08 -16.17 17.99
C ALA A 297 -5.58 -16.10 18.25
N GLY A 298 -6.10 -14.89 18.54
CA GLY A 298 -7.47 -14.66 18.96
C GLY A 298 -8.50 -14.55 17.85
N THR A 299 -8.11 -14.36 16.58
CA THR A 299 -9.06 -14.25 15.47
C THR A 299 -9.83 -15.56 15.25
N ASN A 300 -11.09 -15.43 14.81
CA ASN A 300 -11.93 -16.59 14.45
C ASN A 300 -12.03 -16.80 12.92
N ALA A 301 -11.22 -16.11 12.14
CA ALA A 301 -11.16 -16.33 10.70
C ALA A 301 -10.80 -17.79 10.36
N ALA A 302 -11.37 -18.32 9.28
CA ALA A 302 -11.07 -19.68 8.84
C ALA A 302 -9.61 -19.83 8.42
N THR A 303 -9.09 -18.85 7.68
CA THR A 303 -7.67 -18.74 7.33
C THR A 303 -7.04 -17.62 8.12
N LYS A 304 -5.94 -17.88 8.80
CA LYS A 304 -5.20 -16.83 9.52
C LYS A 304 -3.70 -16.95 9.33
N ARG A 305 -3.06 -15.80 9.19
CA ARG A 305 -1.61 -15.68 8.93
C ARG A 305 -1.00 -14.57 9.76
N LEU A 306 0.27 -14.76 10.14
CA LEU A 306 1.10 -13.78 10.81
C LEU A 306 2.45 -13.70 10.08
N VAL A 307 2.85 -12.48 9.73
CA VAL A 307 4.14 -12.17 9.09
C VAL A 307 4.92 -11.21 9.97
N GLY A 308 6.03 -11.67 10.54
CA GLY A 308 6.95 -10.90 11.35
C GLY A 308 8.24 -10.60 10.61
N MET A 309 8.59 -9.32 10.45
CA MET A 309 9.74 -8.85 9.68
C MET A 309 10.95 -8.59 10.57
N THR A 310 12.07 -9.28 10.33
CA THR A 310 13.34 -9.08 11.05
C THR A 310 13.90 -7.68 10.80
N GLY A 311 14.23 -6.96 11.88
CA GLY A 311 14.72 -5.58 11.79
C GLY A 311 13.66 -4.54 11.43
N GLY A 312 12.42 -4.97 11.21
CA GLY A 312 11.28 -4.06 11.03
C GLY A 312 10.87 -3.44 12.36
N ASP A 313 10.54 -2.15 12.34
CA ASP A 313 9.94 -1.38 13.42
C ASP A 313 8.57 -0.85 12.96
N HIS A 314 7.89 -0.06 13.75
CA HIS A 314 6.50 0.36 13.62
C HIS A 314 6.08 0.87 12.24
N MET A 315 6.93 1.65 11.60
CA MET A 315 6.62 2.28 10.31
C MET A 315 7.05 1.46 9.09
N ASN A 316 7.73 0.30 9.25
CA ASN A 316 8.19 -0.50 8.11
C ASN A 316 7.07 -1.18 7.31
N VAL A 317 5.86 -1.20 7.82
CA VAL A 317 4.63 -1.64 7.12
C VAL A 317 3.98 -0.53 6.29
N THR A 318 4.55 0.69 6.29
CA THR A 318 4.08 1.87 5.56
C THR A 318 5.12 2.34 4.54
N ASP A 319 4.73 3.27 3.67
CA ASP A 319 5.65 3.87 2.70
C ASP A 319 6.56 4.95 3.31
N LEU A 320 6.22 5.44 4.50
CA LEU A 320 6.78 6.68 5.06
C LEU A 320 8.24 6.59 5.46
N CYS A 321 8.77 5.39 5.76
CA CYS A 321 10.17 5.23 6.16
C CYS A 321 11.17 5.46 5.01
N TRP A 322 10.77 5.23 3.77
CA TRP A 322 11.69 5.28 2.65
C TRP A 322 11.34 6.35 1.61
N GLN A 323 10.11 6.83 1.63
CA GLN A 323 9.75 7.98 0.82
C GLN A 323 10.51 9.22 1.29
N LYS A 324 11.41 9.69 0.44
CA LYS A 324 12.28 10.83 0.74
C LYS A 324 12.17 11.86 -0.36
N ASN A 325 12.32 13.13 0.02
CA ASN A 325 12.41 14.22 -0.95
C ASN A 325 13.77 14.22 -1.68
N SER A 326 13.99 15.15 -2.59
CA SER A 326 15.24 15.30 -3.35
C SER A 326 16.48 15.53 -2.47
N ALA A 327 16.30 16.01 -1.24
CA ALA A 327 17.36 16.19 -0.25
C ALA A 327 17.58 14.96 0.65
N GLY A 328 16.90 13.84 0.38
CA GLY A 328 17.01 12.59 1.14
C GLY A 328 16.29 12.60 2.47
N LYS A 329 15.34 13.53 2.70
CA LYS A 329 14.58 13.69 3.95
C LYS A 329 13.20 13.07 3.86
N THR A 330 12.78 12.42 4.93
CA THR A 330 11.42 11.93 5.13
C THR A 330 10.45 13.10 5.40
N SER A 331 9.16 12.84 5.31
CA SER A 331 8.10 13.82 5.64
C SER A 331 8.25 14.39 7.06
N LEU A 332 8.60 13.54 8.04
CA LEU A 332 8.84 14.00 9.41
C LEU A 332 10.06 14.93 9.50
N GLU A 333 11.16 14.58 8.84
CA GLU A 333 12.38 15.43 8.85
C GLU A 333 12.14 16.77 8.18
N VAL A 334 11.34 16.82 7.12
CA VAL A 334 10.90 18.09 6.50
C VAL A 334 10.04 18.89 7.47
N GLY A 335 9.06 18.27 8.09
CA GLY A 335 8.18 18.91 9.08
C GLY A 335 8.95 19.53 10.24
N LEU A 336 9.90 18.80 10.81
CA LEU A 336 10.77 19.27 11.89
C LEU A 336 11.69 20.41 11.44
N GLN A 337 12.30 20.31 10.26
CA GLN A 337 13.19 21.32 9.71
C GLN A 337 12.50 22.68 9.60
N TYR A 338 11.27 22.70 9.14
CA TYR A 338 10.50 23.93 8.90
C TYR A 338 9.59 24.30 10.06
N ASN A 339 9.65 23.55 11.16
CA ASN A 339 8.81 23.75 12.35
C ASN A 339 7.34 23.99 11.95
N VAL A 340 6.82 23.07 11.10
CA VAL A 340 5.45 23.14 10.64
C VAL A 340 4.50 22.75 11.76
N CYS A 341 3.39 23.45 11.87
CA CYS A 341 2.38 23.23 12.89
C CYS A 341 2.95 23.29 14.33
N SER A 342 2.13 23.45 15.34
CA SER A 342 2.64 23.73 16.69
C SER A 342 3.12 22.49 17.45
N ASN A 343 2.78 21.28 16.99
CA ASN A 343 3.06 20.04 17.71
C ASN A 343 3.74 18.96 16.84
N ILE A 344 4.49 19.34 15.81
CA ILE A 344 5.17 18.39 14.91
C ILE A 344 6.10 17.41 15.65
N SER A 345 6.68 17.83 16.77
CA SER A 345 7.57 16.99 17.59
C SER A 345 6.87 15.74 18.17
N ALA A 346 5.55 15.75 18.31
CA ALA A 346 4.79 14.58 18.77
C ALA A 346 4.91 13.40 17.79
N ALA A 347 5.07 13.65 16.49
CA ALA A 347 5.23 12.62 15.50
C ALA A 347 6.52 11.79 15.65
N VAL A 348 7.57 12.35 16.29
CA VAL A 348 8.85 11.65 16.54
C VAL A 348 8.69 10.37 17.36
N LEU A 349 7.70 10.35 18.26
CA LEU A 349 7.45 9.20 19.14
C LEU A 349 6.93 7.99 18.35
N LEU A 350 6.18 8.22 17.28
CA LEU A 350 5.52 7.19 16.49
C LEU A 350 6.29 6.85 15.21
N PHE A 351 7.10 7.77 14.67
CA PHE A 351 7.81 7.60 13.42
C PHE A 351 9.10 6.76 13.65
N LYS A 352 8.90 5.46 13.84
CA LYS A 352 9.98 4.49 14.12
C LYS A 352 10.21 3.61 12.90
N CYS A 353 11.32 3.85 12.22
CA CYS A 353 11.82 3.03 11.13
C CYS A 353 12.95 2.15 11.66
N GLY A 354 12.84 0.84 11.50
CA GLY A 354 13.83 -0.12 11.99
C GLY A 354 15.12 -0.14 11.18
N THR A 355 15.90 -1.19 11.37
CA THR A 355 17.13 -1.43 10.59
C THR A 355 16.86 -2.07 9.23
N MET A 356 15.63 -2.57 9.00
CA MET A 356 15.17 -3.04 7.70
C MET A 356 15.11 -1.86 6.72
N ASP A 357 15.56 -2.07 5.49
CA ASP A 357 15.33 -1.05 4.46
C ASP A 357 13.82 -0.93 4.16
N GLY A 358 13.37 0.32 3.99
CA GLY A 358 11.95 0.62 3.81
C GLY A 358 11.32 -0.08 2.61
N PRO A 359 11.94 -0.09 1.41
CA PRO A 359 11.41 -0.79 0.25
C PRO A 359 11.17 -2.28 0.48
N THR A 360 12.02 -2.98 1.23
CA THR A 360 11.83 -4.39 1.58
C THR A 360 10.62 -4.58 2.48
N GLY A 361 10.45 -3.77 3.53
CA GLY A 361 9.30 -3.84 4.43
C GLY A 361 7.98 -3.60 3.69
N THR A 362 7.91 -2.54 2.90
CA THR A 362 6.74 -2.23 2.06
C THR A 362 6.45 -3.36 1.05
N ARG A 363 7.48 -3.93 0.42
CA ARG A 363 7.28 -5.02 -0.55
C ARG A 363 6.76 -6.28 0.10
N ILE A 364 7.23 -6.66 1.30
CA ILE A 364 6.70 -7.79 2.07
C ILE A 364 5.23 -7.55 2.41
N THR A 365 4.91 -6.36 2.95
CA THR A 365 3.54 -5.96 3.28
C THR A 365 2.63 -6.05 2.05
N ASN A 366 3.03 -5.44 0.94
CA ASN A 366 2.28 -5.42 -0.31
C ASN A 366 2.06 -6.85 -0.87
N TYR A 367 3.10 -7.67 -0.87
CA TYR A 367 3.03 -9.05 -1.35
C TYR A 367 2.04 -9.89 -0.54
N ALA A 368 2.15 -9.85 0.78
CA ALA A 368 1.32 -10.65 1.67
C ALA A 368 -0.14 -10.19 1.67
N THR A 369 -0.38 -8.86 1.77
CA THR A 369 -1.75 -8.31 1.80
C THR A 369 -2.48 -8.49 0.47
N THR A 370 -1.80 -8.28 -0.65
CA THR A 370 -2.37 -8.53 -1.98
C THR A 370 -2.78 -9.99 -2.14
N ALA A 371 -1.89 -10.92 -1.77
CA ALA A 371 -2.21 -12.35 -1.87
C ALA A 371 -3.41 -12.74 -1.01
N ALA A 372 -3.54 -12.19 0.22
CA ALA A 372 -4.69 -12.46 1.09
C ALA A 372 -6.00 -11.91 0.52
N LEU A 373 -5.98 -10.71 -0.08
CA LEU A 373 -7.14 -10.13 -0.76
C LEU A 373 -7.56 -10.95 -1.97
N GLU A 374 -6.61 -11.30 -2.84
CA GLU A 374 -6.89 -12.08 -4.05
C GLU A 374 -7.40 -13.48 -3.74
N GLU A 375 -6.80 -14.15 -2.74
CA GLU A 375 -7.27 -15.48 -2.31
C GLU A 375 -8.73 -15.43 -1.85
N THR A 376 -9.08 -14.44 -1.04
CA THR A 376 -10.38 -14.41 -0.38
C THR A 376 -11.44 -13.69 -1.19
N LEU A 377 -11.13 -12.55 -1.79
CA LEU A 377 -12.10 -11.67 -2.46
C LEU A 377 -12.15 -11.87 -3.98
N HIS A 378 -11.08 -12.42 -4.59
CA HIS A 378 -11.08 -12.81 -6.00
C HIS A 378 -11.17 -14.32 -6.20
N CYS A 379 -11.16 -15.13 -5.14
CA CYS A 379 -11.17 -16.59 -5.20
C CYS A 379 -9.99 -17.17 -6.02
N GLN A 380 -8.85 -16.50 -5.99
CA GLN A 380 -7.63 -16.95 -6.67
C GLN A 380 -6.84 -17.89 -5.76
N ASP A 381 -6.29 -18.99 -6.30
CA ASP A 381 -5.38 -19.83 -5.53
C ASP A 381 -4.05 -19.09 -5.30
N ARG A 382 -3.77 -18.73 -4.05
CA ARG A 382 -2.53 -18.08 -3.60
C ARG A 382 -1.71 -18.96 -2.65
N THR A 383 -2.02 -20.26 -2.57
CA THR A 383 -1.35 -21.23 -1.71
C THR A 383 0.17 -21.21 -1.90
N GLN A 384 0.64 -21.20 -3.16
CA GLN A 384 2.07 -21.18 -3.46
C GLN A 384 2.75 -19.84 -3.12
N VAL A 385 2.01 -18.74 -3.17
CA VAL A 385 2.51 -17.40 -2.75
C VAL A 385 2.91 -17.45 -1.26
N PHE A 386 2.05 -17.97 -0.41
CA PHE A 386 2.32 -18.09 1.02
C PHE A 386 3.31 -19.22 1.34
N ALA A 387 3.26 -20.34 0.65
CA ALA A 387 4.24 -21.43 0.82
C ALA A 387 5.68 -20.97 0.55
N ASN A 388 5.85 -20.07 -0.40
CA ASN A 388 7.17 -19.57 -0.82
C ASN A 388 7.57 -18.24 -0.18
N ILE A 389 6.76 -17.66 0.71
CA ILE A 389 6.94 -16.29 1.19
C ILE A 389 8.30 -16.07 1.88
N LYS A 390 8.77 -17.01 2.69
CA LYS A 390 10.09 -16.93 3.34
C LYS A 390 11.26 -17.13 2.38
N THR A 391 11.07 -17.88 1.30
CA THR A 391 12.06 -18.03 0.24
C THR A 391 12.16 -16.75 -0.58
N MET A 392 11.03 -16.13 -0.88
CA MET A 392 10.95 -14.85 -1.59
C MET A 392 11.52 -13.71 -0.74
N PHE A 393 11.27 -13.74 0.55
CA PHE A 393 11.68 -12.71 1.50
C PHE A 393 12.41 -13.31 2.72
N PRO A 394 13.73 -13.52 2.65
CA PRO A 394 14.52 -14.02 3.78
C PRO A 394 14.47 -13.14 5.04
N ALA A 395 14.06 -11.88 4.89
CA ALA A 395 13.83 -10.97 6.01
C ALA A 395 12.60 -11.30 6.86
N ILE A 396 11.74 -12.24 6.45
CA ILE A 396 10.64 -12.73 7.28
C ILE A 396 11.20 -13.69 8.33
N GLY A 397 11.33 -13.23 9.57
CA GLY A 397 11.79 -14.02 10.71
C GLY A 397 10.71 -14.94 11.29
N ASP A 398 9.48 -14.45 11.39
CA ASP A 398 8.32 -15.25 11.85
C ASP A 398 7.25 -15.31 10.74
N PHE A 399 6.81 -16.53 10.44
CA PHE A 399 5.66 -16.75 9.56
C PHE A 399 4.84 -17.90 10.13
N GLN A 400 3.61 -17.59 10.48
CA GLN A 400 2.65 -18.55 10.97
C GLN A 400 1.41 -18.55 10.10
N GLN A 401 0.85 -19.72 9.87
CA GLN A 401 -0.45 -19.85 9.19
C GLN A 401 -1.23 -21.05 9.74
N THR A 402 -2.54 -20.91 9.75
CA THR A 402 -3.47 -22.03 9.93
C THR A 402 -4.26 -22.20 8.64
N PRO A 403 -4.57 -23.43 8.28
CA PRO A 403 -5.39 -23.71 7.11
C PRO A 403 -6.72 -23.01 7.16
#